data_ed80bbdc0c557535352879c382ceb6ac
#
_entry.id   ed80bbdc0c557535352879c382ceb6ac
#
_cell.length_a   1.000
_cell.length_b   1.000
_cell.length_c   1.000
_cell.angle_alpha   90.00
_cell.angle_beta   90.00
_cell.angle_gamma   90.00
#
_symmetry.space_group_name_H-M   'P 1'
#
loop_
_entity.id
_entity.type
_entity.pdbx_description
1 polymer ?
#
loop_
_entity_poly.entity_id
_entity_poly.type
_entity_poly.pdbx_seq_one_letter_code
_entity_poly.pdbx_strand_id
1 'polypeptide(L)'
;MSTTTADHLHELGARWVAAEIAGDADTLGSIVTDDFRLVGPFGFVLDKDQWLDRYRSGDLTTTELTWHDVDIRDYDDTAVAIGTQSQQAAYKGAPINGDFRISHVFIRQDDQWTIAAIQLSLTSPPAPPLSS
;
A
#
# COMPACT_ATOMS: atom_id res chain seq x y z
N MET A 1 -12.51 -23.70 11.46
CA MET A 1 -11.92 -23.54 10.11
C MET A 1 -10.60 -22.83 10.21
N SER A 2 -9.62 -23.29 9.50
CA SER A 2 -8.34 -22.62 9.47
C SER A 2 -8.40 -21.40 8.57
N THR A 3 -7.77 -20.31 9.00
CA THR A 3 -7.65 -19.10 8.23
C THR A 3 -6.57 -19.31 7.17
N THR A 4 -6.87 -18.98 5.93
CA THR A 4 -5.89 -19.12 4.85
C THR A 4 -4.91 -17.95 4.85
N THR A 5 -3.79 -18.11 4.15
CA THR A 5 -2.85 -17.01 3.94
C THR A 5 -3.53 -15.82 3.29
N ALA A 6 -4.34 -16.06 2.26
CA ALA A 6 -5.07 -14.97 1.60
C ALA A 6 -5.97 -14.21 2.58
N ASP A 7 -6.65 -14.92 3.50
CA ASP A 7 -7.49 -14.29 4.50
C ASP A 7 -6.66 -13.40 5.43
N HIS A 8 -5.50 -13.86 5.89
CA HIS A 8 -4.58 -13.09 6.71
C HIS A 8 -4.13 -11.81 6.00
N LEU A 9 -3.83 -11.92 4.71
CA LEU A 9 -3.35 -10.77 3.94
C LEU A 9 -4.47 -9.78 3.64
N HIS A 10 -5.70 -10.25 3.44
CA HIS A 10 -6.85 -9.36 3.31
C HIS A 10 -7.13 -8.62 4.63
N GLU A 11 -6.99 -9.29 5.77
CA GLU A 11 -7.13 -8.65 7.07
C GLU A 11 -6.05 -7.59 7.29
N LEU A 12 -4.80 -7.91 6.95
CA LEU A 12 -3.70 -6.96 7.04
C LEU A 12 -3.94 -5.76 6.13
N GLY A 13 -4.42 -6.01 4.92
CA GLY A 13 -4.78 -4.94 3.98
C GLY A 13 -5.88 -4.05 4.52
N ALA A 14 -6.89 -4.62 5.17
CA ALA A 14 -7.97 -3.84 5.78
C ALA A 14 -7.44 -2.95 6.92
N ARG A 15 -6.50 -3.45 7.72
CA ARG A 15 -5.86 -2.64 8.76
C ARG A 15 -5.04 -1.51 8.16
N TRP A 16 -4.31 -1.79 7.10
CA TRP A 16 -3.55 -0.79 6.37
C TRP A 16 -4.45 0.32 5.83
N VAL A 17 -5.55 -0.04 5.17
CA VAL A 17 -6.51 0.93 4.63
C VAL A 17 -7.08 1.82 5.74
N ALA A 18 -7.54 1.20 6.83
CA ALA A 18 -8.14 1.95 7.94
C ALA A 18 -7.12 2.90 8.57
N ALA A 19 -5.89 2.45 8.74
CA ALA A 19 -4.84 3.27 9.34
C ALA A 19 -4.43 4.44 8.43
N GLU A 20 -4.43 4.24 7.12
CA GLU A 20 -4.14 5.34 6.19
C GLU A 20 -5.23 6.41 6.24
N ILE A 21 -6.51 6.00 6.25
CA ILE A 21 -7.62 6.95 6.35
C ILE A 21 -7.56 7.72 7.67
N ALA A 22 -7.23 7.02 8.75
CA ALA A 22 -7.12 7.64 10.08
C ALA A 22 -5.85 8.47 10.26
N GLY A 23 -4.88 8.35 9.35
CA GLY A 23 -3.57 8.98 9.55
C GLY A 23 -2.81 8.42 10.73
N ASP A 24 -3.05 7.15 11.06
CA ASP A 24 -2.53 6.48 12.25
C ASP A 24 -1.12 5.93 11.96
N ALA A 25 -0.11 6.80 12.13
CA ALA A 25 1.28 6.44 11.86
C ALA A 25 1.76 5.29 12.76
N ASP A 26 1.30 5.21 13.99
CA ASP A 26 1.73 4.14 14.91
C ASP A 26 1.28 2.77 14.40
N THR A 27 0.01 2.65 14.00
CA THR A 27 -0.48 1.40 13.41
C THR A 27 0.24 1.09 12.11
N LEU A 28 0.39 2.07 11.23
CA LEU A 28 1.11 1.87 9.97
C LEU A 28 2.53 1.37 10.22
N GLY A 29 3.23 1.95 11.18
CA GLY A 29 4.58 1.53 11.54
C GLY A 29 4.65 0.10 12.09
N SER A 30 3.57 -0.36 12.73
CA SER A 30 3.53 -1.69 13.33
C SER A 30 3.27 -2.81 12.32
N ILE A 31 2.75 -2.48 11.14
CA ILE A 31 2.38 -3.48 10.13
C ILE A 31 3.36 -3.56 8.96
N VAL A 32 4.43 -2.79 9.00
CA VAL A 32 5.49 -2.82 7.98
C VAL A 32 6.81 -3.22 8.61
N THR A 33 7.74 -3.71 7.77
CA THR A 33 9.08 -4.07 8.23
C THR A 33 9.92 -2.83 8.52
N ASP A 34 11.00 -3.00 9.28
CA ASP A 34 11.90 -1.89 9.59
C ASP A 34 12.59 -1.34 8.34
N ASP A 35 12.82 -2.20 7.35
CA ASP A 35 13.44 -1.82 6.07
C ASP A 35 12.42 -1.53 4.97
N PHE A 36 11.18 -1.25 5.34
CA PHE A 36 10.09 -0.98 4.41
C PHE A 36 10.47 0.12 3.42
N ARG A 37 10.04 -0.06 2.16
CA ARG A 37 10.19 0.95 1.11
C ARG A 37 8.86 1.13 0.38
N LEU A 38 8.57 2.37 0.05
CA LEU A 38 7.45 2.71 -0.82
C LEU A 38 7.99 3.36 -2.08
N VAL A 39 7.56 2.87 -3.23
CA VAL A 39 7.87 3.50 -4.52
C VAL A 39 6.59 4.17 -5.01
N GLY A 40 6.65 5.47 -5.22
CA GLY A 40 5.50 6.23 -5.67
C GLY A 40 5.32 6.20 -7.18
N PRO A 41 4.17 6.68 -7.68
CA PRO A 41 3.84 6.56 -9.10
C PRO A 41 4.74 7.36 -10.04
N PHE A 42 5.52 8.29 -9.50
CA PHE A 42 6.47 9.07 -10.29
C PHE A 42 7.93 8.66 -10.02
N GLY A 43 8.12 7.52 -9.34
CA GLY A 43 9.44 6.92 -9.19
C GLY A 43 10.18 7.30 -7.91
N PHE A 44 9.65 8.18 -7.07
CA PHE A 44 10.31 8.49 -5.81
C PHE A 44 10.27 7.29 -4.87
N VAL A 45 11.28 7.15 -4.01
CA VAL A 45 11.38 6.07 -3.05
C VAL A 45 11.42 6.67 -1.65
N LEU A 46 10.58 6.16 -0.77
CA LEU A 46 10.54 6.56 0.63
C LEU A 46 10.93 5.38 1.51
N ASP A 47 11.76 5.63 2.52
CA ASP A 47 11.97 4.65 3.59
C ASP A 47 10.81 4.72 4.59
N LYS A 48 10.87 3.86 5.62
CA LYS A 48 9.79 3.78 6.60
C LYS A 48 9.54 5.11 7.30
N ASP A 49 10.59 5.78 7.77
CA ASP A 49 10.44 7.05 8.49
C ASP A 49 9.91 8.15 7.59
N GLN A 50 10.42 8.26 6.37
CA GLN A 50 9.93 9.24 5.40
C GLN A 50 8.46 9.01 5.07
N TRP A 51 8.06 7.74 4.91
CA TRP A 51 6.68 7.38 4.63
C TRP A 51 5.77 7.76 5.81
N LEU A 52 6.17 7.41 7.04
CA LEU A 52 5.37 7.69 8.24
C LEU A 52 5.30 9.19 8.54
N ASP A 53 6.35 9.94 8.25
CA ASP A 53 6.38 11.38 8.50
C ASP A 53 5.28 12.12 7.74
N ARG A 54 4.85 11.62 6.58
CA ARG A 54 3.75 12.24 5.83
C ARG A 54 2.44 12.21 6.62
N TYR A 55 2.24 11.18 7.44
CA TYR A 55 1.05 11.05 8.29
C TYR A 55 1.23 11.82 9.60
N ARG A 56 2.40 11.73 10.22
CA ARG A 56 2.71 12.42 11.47
C ARG A 56 2.60 13.94 11.35
N SER A 57 3.07 14.46 10.23
CA SER A 57 3.04 15.91 9.97
C SER A 57 1.67 16.41 9.54
N GLY A 58 0.78 15.52 9.11
CA GLY A 58 -0.49 15.90 8.51
C GLY A 58 -0.38 16.36 7.07
N ASP A 59 0.82 16.23 6.45
CA ASP A 59 1.00 16.61 5.05
C ASP A 59 0.16 15.75 4.11
N LEU A 60 0.03 14.45 4.42
CA LEU A 60 -0.81 13.54 3.67
C LEU A 60 -2.09 13.28 4.44
N THR A 61 -3.23 13.60 3.82
CA THR A 61 -4.54 13.32 4.38
C THR A 61 -5.32 12.46 3.40
N THR A 62 -5.97 11.43 3.90
CA THR A 62 -6.74 10.49 3.09
C THR A 62 -8.15 10.43 3.63
N THR A 63 -9.13 10.78 2.81
CA THR A 63 -10.54 10.74 3.20
C THR A 63 -11.21 9.46 2.76
N GLU A 64 -10.79 8.91 1.62
CA GLU A 64 -11.31 7.64 1.10
C GLU A 64 -10.15 6.83 0.54
N LEU A 65 -10.19 5.54 0.80
CA LEU A 65 -9.21 4.60 0.28
C LEU A 65 -9.86 3.23 0.16
N THR A 66 -9.80 2.66 -1.03
CA THR A 66 -10.25 1.28 -1.24
C THR A 66 -9.14 0.49 -1.92
N TRP A 67 -9.01 -0.77 -1.55
CA TRP A 67 -8.08 -1.73 -2.13
C TRP A 67 -8.93 -2.86 -2.68
N HIS A 68 -8.93 -3.02 -3.99
CA HIS A 68 -9.86 -3.93 -4.65
C HIS A 68 -9.22 -4.58 -5.87
N ASP A 69 -9.91 -5.58 -6.42
CA ASP A 69 -9.43 -6.37 -7.56
C ASP A 69 -8.05 -6.96 -7.27
N VAL A 70 -7.89 -7.53 -6.07
CA VAL A 70 -6.60 -7.96 -5.56
C VAL A 70 -6.31 -9.39 -5.94
N ASP A 71 -5.16 -9.59 -6.60
CA ASP A 71 -4.63 -10.92 -6.92
C ASP A 71 -3.46 -11.19 -5.96
N ILE A 72 -3.60 -12.21 -5.13
CA ILE A 72 -2.59 -12.58 -4.13
C ILE A 72 -1.90 -13.86 -4.56
N ARG A 73 -0.58 -13.83 -4.58
CA ARG A 73 0.27 -14.99 -4.84
C ARG A 73 1.09 -15.31 -3.61
N ASP A 74 0.94 -16.53 -3.13
CA ASP A 74 1.53 -17.02 -1.90
C ASP A 74 2.74 -17.91 -2.23
N TYR A 75 3.88 -17.59 -1.61
CA TYR A 75 5.14 -18.30 -1.80
C TYR A 75 5.71 -18.73 -0.44
N ASP A 76 4.88 -19.31 0.42
CA ASP A 76 5.19 -19.70 1.80
C ASP A 76 5.33 -18.49 2.74
N ASP A 77 6.56 -18.04 2.99
CA ASP A 77 6.81 -16.91 3.90
C ASP A 77 6.81 -15.56 3.22
N THR A 78 6.55 -15.54 1.92
CA THR A 78 6.45 -14.32 1.12
C THR A 78 5.19 -14.38 0.27
N ALA A 79 4.52 -13.26 0.13
CA ALA A 79 3.39 -13.14 -0.77
C ALA A 79 3.47 -11.82 -1.52
N VAL A 80 2.93 -11.82 -2.73
CA VAL A 80 2.84 -10.62 -3.56
C VAL A 80 1.37 -10.41 -3.90
N ALA A 81 0.89 -9.19 -3.68
CA ALA A 81 -0.47 -8.83 -4.06
C ALA A 81 -0.41 -7.70 -5.09
N ILE A 82 -1.21 -7.84 -6.15
CA ILE A 82 -1.37 -6.80 -7.15
C ILE A 82 -2.86 -6.45 -7.16
N GLY A 83 -3.16 -5.17 -6.97
CA GLY A 83 -4.54 -4.72 -6.90
C GLY A 83 -4.70 -3.30 -7.41
N THR A 84 -5.84 -2.72 -7.12
CA THR A 84 -6.15 -1.33 -7.43
C THR A 84 -6.38 -0.58 -6.14
N GLN A 85 -5.76 0.58 -6.02
CA GLN A 85 -5.99 1.53 -4.94
C GLN A 85 -6.75 2.71 -5.51
N SER A 86 -7.98 2.94 -5.02
CA SER A 86 -8.77 4.10 -5.38
C SER A 86 -8.80 5.01 -4.17
N GLN A 87 -8.45 6.28 -4.35
CA GLN A 87 -8.29 7.18 -3.21
C GLN A 87 -8.83 8.56 -3.46
N GLN A 88 -9.24 9.19 -2.37
CA GLN A 88 -9.44 10.64 -2.26
C GLN A 88 -8.49 11.11 -1.18
N ALA A 89 -7.46 11.84 -1.57
CA ALA A 89 -6.39 12.25 -0.68
C ALA A 89 -5.81 13.58 -1.12
N ALA A 90 -5.05 14.21 -0.22
CA ALA A 90 -4.33 15.44 -0.54
C ALA A 90 -2.96 15.40 0.11
N TYR A 91 -1.96 15.92 -0.59
CA TYR A 91 -0.62 16.09 -0.07
C TYR A 91 -0.28 17.57 -0.03
N LYS A 92 -0.03 18.08 1.19
CA LYS A 92 0.18 19.52 1.44
C LYS A 92 -0.91 20.37 0.80
N GLY A 93 -2.15 19.89 0.88
CA GLY A 93 -3.31 20.57 0.35
C GLY A 93 -3.59 20.34 -1.13
N ALA A 94 -2.67 19.73 -1.87
CA ALA A 94 -2.87 19.44 -3.29
C ALA A 94 -3.59 18.10 -3.47
N PRO A 95 -4.72 18.05 -4.20
CA PRO A 95 -5.42 16.78 -4.39
C PRO A 95 -4.57 15.75 -5.13
N ILE A 96 -4.59 14.52 -4.64
CA ILE A 96 -3.94 13.38 -5.29
C ILE A 96 -4.95 12.25 -5.42
N ASN A 97 -6.13 12.57 -5.93
CA ASN A 97 -7.23 11.63 -6.11
C ASN A 97 -6.98 10.75 -7.35
N GLY A 98 -7.51 9.56 -7.33
CA GLY A 98 -7.50 8.71 -8.50
C GLY A 98 -7.34 7.24 -8.18
N ASP A 99 -7.11 6.49 -9.24
CA ASP A 99 -6.89 5.05 -9.19
C ASP A 99 -5.43 4.75 -9.50
N PHE A 100 -4.85 3.86 -8.71
CA PHE A 100 -3.46 3.46 -8.88
C PHE A 100 -3.37 1.95 -8.92
N ARG A 101 -2.46 1.43 -9.73
CA ARG A 101 -2.03 0.04 -9.63
C ARG A 101 -1.11 -0.04 -8.43
N ILE A 102 -1.38 -0.98 -7.53
CA ILE A 102 -0.58 -1.12 -6.32
C ILE A 102 -0.11 -2.56 -6.17
N SER A 103 1.18 -2.70 -5.85
CA SER A 103 1.78 -3.98 -5.52
C SER A 103 2.24 -3.95 -4.08
N HIS A 104 1.92 -5.00 -3.33
CA HIS A 104 2.41 -5.20 -1.97
C HIS A 104 3.31 -6.42 -1.95
N VAL A 105 4.43 -6.33 -1.24
CA VAL A 105 5.22 -7.49 -0.89
C VAL A 105 5.05 -7.73 0.60
N PHE A 106 4.54 -8.90 0.94
CA PHE A 106 4.33 -9.32 2.33
C PHE A 106 5.35 -10.37 2.70
N ILE A 107 5.82 -10.31 3.93
CA ILE A 107 6.67 -11.37 4.48
C ILE A 107 6.08 -11.86 5.79
N ARG A 108 6.31 -13.15 6.08
CA ARG A 108 5.90 -13.76 7.34
C ARG A 108 7.15 -14.06 8.15
N GLN A 109 7.18 -13.50 9.36
CA GLN A 109 8.25 -13.74 10.34
C GLN A 109 7.58 -14.00 11.68
N ASP A 110 8.00 -15.06 12.37
CA ASP A 110 7.44 -15.44 13.68
C ASP A 110 5.92 -15.56 13.63
N ASP A 111 5.42 -16.21 12.56
CA ASP A 111 3.99 -16.42 12.30
C ASP A 111 3.17 -15.15 12.11
N GLN A 112 3.84 -14.00 11.86
CA GLN A 112 3.16 -12.74 11.61
C GLN A 112 3.50 -12.20 10.23
N TRP A 113 2.45 -11.78 9.53
CA TRP A 113 2.60 -11.13 8.22
C TRP A 113 2.79 -9.63 8.40
N THR A 114 3.75 -9.07 7.67
CA THR A 114 4.00 -7.63 7.60
C THR A 114 4.21 -7.24 6.14
N ILE A 115 4.14 -5.94 5.88
CA ILE A 115 4.35 -5.39 4.54
C ILE A 115 5.81 -4.96 4.43
N ALA A 116 6.53 -5.50 3.44
CA ALA A 116 7.93 -5.16 3.23
C ALA A 116 8.10 -4.04 2.19
N ALA A 117 7.19 -3.94 1.23
CA ALA A 117 7.27 -2.93 0.19
C ALA A 117 5.90 -2.67 -0.41
N ILE A 118 5.70 -1.43 -0.87
CA ILE A 118 4.54 -1.02 -1.64
C ILE A 118 5.06 -0.27 -2.86
N GLN A 119 4.50 -0.56 -4.02
CA GLN A 119 4.77 0.19 -5.24
C GLN A 119 3.47 0.63 -5.89
N LEU A 120 3.43 1.89 -6.32
CA LEU A 120 2.28 2.49 -6.97
C LEU A 120 2.63 2.92 -8.37
N SER A 121 1.68 2.74 -9.30
CA SER A 121 1.80 3.28 -10.66
C SER A 121 0.43 3.74 -11.12
N LEU A 122 0.41 4.59 -12.15
CA LEU A 122 -0.84 5.08 -12.71
C LEU A 122 -1.55 3.94 -13.44
N THR A 123 -2.88 3.84 -13.26
CA THR A 123 -3.67 2.80 -13.91
C THR A 123 -4.07 3.17 -15.32
N SER A 124 -4.12 4.46 -15.60
CA SER A 124 -4.58 4.97 -16.90
C SER A 124 -3.48 5.80 -17.54
N PRO A 125 -2.31 5.20 -17.79
CA PRO A 125 -1.28 5.93 -18.53
C PRO A 125 -1.82 6.22 -19.94
N PRO A 126 -1.29 7.22 -20.62
CA PRO A 126 -1.61 7.41 -22.04
C PRO A 126 -1.38 6.08 -22.76
N ALA A 127 -2.32 5.71 -23.62
CA ALA A 127 -2.20 4.47 -24.37
C ALA A 127 -0.84 4.48 -25.10
N PRO A 128 -0.08 3.38 -25.03
CA PRO A 128 1.17 3.32 -25.77
C PRO A 128 0.87 3.41 -27.28
N PRO A 129 1.79 3.94 -28.07
CA PRO A 129 1.60 3.95 -29.51
C PRO A 129 1.32 2.54 -30.02
N LEU A 130 0.28 2.41 -30.82
CA LEU A 130 -0.14 1.09 -31.31
C LEU A 130 0.90 0.44 -32.20
N SER A 131 1.75 1.23 -32.77
CA SER A 131 2.84 0.76 -33.62
C SER A 131 4.04 0.25 -32.82
N SER A 132 4.00 0.43 -31.53
CA SER A 132 5.09 -0.02 -30.67
C SER A 132 5.03 -1.51 -30.43
#